data_81a6713335879ed952e9572e77605fa5
#
_entry.id   81a6713335879ed952e9572e77605fa5
#
_cell.length_a   1.000
_cell.length_b   1.000
_cell.length_c   1.000
_cell.angle_alpha   90.00
_cell.angle_beta   90.00
_cell.angle_gamma   90.00
#
_symmetry.space_group_name_H-M   'P 1'
#
loop_
_entity.id
_entity.type
_entity.pdbx_description
1 polymer ?
#
loop_
_entity_poly.entity_id
_entity_poly.type
_entity_poly.pdbx_seq_one_letter_code
_entity_poly.pdbx_strand_id
1 'polypeptide(L)'
;MTFRPDDQKPGSHDRELKVLPQVGGMTRPVSRRQALMALAAAGSALAAGPLLGTLARAQDASDATDPTHPGQEALPPRRWAMVIDLRRCDGCKKCTEACQAKHYLPPEQEWIKVYTVRDRTGVEFSIPRLCMHCEDAPCVLVCPVTATFVDRDGLVLVDQDKCIGCRLCMAACPYEARYFNWTEPKTKPPLPVKATPEFPSPQQQGTVGKCVLCVHNIKYGELPYCLDACTMDAIYIGDLDADIATNGTETVRLSTFISENNAIRLKEELNTKPRVWYIPGHGEDLEW
;
A
#
# COMPACT_ATOMS: atom_id res chain seq x y z
N MET A 1 1.86 25.30 55.46
CA MET A 1 0.52 25.51 54.91
C MET A 1 -0.03 24.18 54.54
N THR A 2 -0.91 23.68 55.38
CA THR A 2 -1.52 22.35 55.35
C THR A 2 -2.83 22.42 54.57
N PHE A 3 -2.97 21.66 53.49
CA PHE A 3 -4.23 21.51 52.79
C PHE A 3 -4.95 20.24 53.30
N ARG A 4 -6.20 20.44 53.79
CA ARG A 4 -7.14 19.35 54.13
C ARG A 4 -7.96 18.98 52.89
N PRO A 5 -8.34 17.74 52.69
CA PRO A 5 -9.32 17.30 51.68
C PRO A 5 -10.73 17.37 52.27
N ASP A 6 -11.63 18.07 51.58
CA ASP A 6 -13.05 18.12 51.90
C ASP A 6 -13.84 17.09 51.04
N ASP A 7 -14.72 16.41 51.73
CA ASP A 7 -15.70 15.44 51.26
C ASP A 7 -16.63 15.96 50.16
N GLN A 8 -16.80 15.18 49.07
CA GLN A 8 -17.98 15.24 48.24
C GLN A 8 -18.52 13.84 47.95
N LYS A 9 -19.76 13.62 48.45
CA LYS A 9 -20.60 12.45 48.21
C LYS A 9 -20.95 12.27 46.76
N PRO A 10 -21.07 11.00 46.25
CA PRO A 10 -21.60 10.75 44.90
C PRO A 10 -23.13 10.84 44.92
N GLY A 11 -23.67 11.71 44.07
CA GLY A 11 -25.10 11.78 43.76
C GLY A 11 -25.52 10.61 42.88
N SER A 12 -26.49 9.85 43.37
CA SER A 12 -27.21 8.82 42.62
C SER A 12 -28.10 9.45 41.58
N HIS A 13 -27.81 9.24 40.29
CA HIS A 13 -28.76 9.43 39.19
C HIS A 13 -29.35 8.10 38.78
N ASP A 14 -30.42 7.69 39.41
CA ASP A 14 -31.33 6.65 38.91
C ASP A 14 -32.02 7.19 37.63
N ARG A 15 -31.60 6.67 36.47
CA ARG A 15 -32.39 6.81 35.23
C ARG A 15 -33.29 5.59 35.11
N GLU A 16 -34.56 5.80 35.38
CA GLU A 16 -35.64 4.86 35.04
C GLU A 16 -35.59 4.52 33.54
N LEU A 17 -35.31 3.26 33.26
CA LEU A 17 -35.49 2.64 31.95
C LEU A 17 -36.99 2.42 31.74
N LYS A 18 -37.62 3.18 30.86
CA LYS A 18 -38.99 2.90 30.38
C LYS A 18 -39.00 1.58 29.62
N VAL A 19 -39.62 0.59 30.22
CA VAL A 19 -39.89 -0.71 29.60
C VAL A 19 -40.99 -0.52 28.57
N LEU A 20 -40.70 -0.83 27.30
CA LEU A 20 -41.71 -0.91 26.23
C LEU A 20 -42.57 -2.18 26.40
N PRO A 21 -43.84 -2.17 26.03
CA PRO A 21 -44.75 -3.28 26.24
C PRO A 21 -44.36 -4.50 25.40
N GLN A 22 -44.32 -5.66 26.04
CA GLN A 22 -44.14 -6.95 25.41
C GLN A 22 -45.36 -7.35 24.60
N VAL A 23 -45.17 -7.52 23.29
CA VAL A 23 -46.13 -8.19 22.42
C VAL A 23 -45.97 -9.69 22.62
N GLY A 24 -46.98 -10.32 23.22
CA GLY A 24 -47.02 -11.75 23.46
C GLY A 24 -47.09 -12.55 22.18
N GLY A 25 -46.05 -13.34 21.97
CA GLY A 25 -46.00 -14.40 20.97
C GLY A 25 -45.16 -15.54 21.53
N MET A 26 -45.81 -16.65 21.90
CA MET A 26 -45.14 -17.88 22.36
C MET A 26 -44.25 -18.45 21.27
N THR A 27 -42.94 -18.20 21.33
CA THR A 27 -41.94 -18.92 20.53
C THR A 27 -41.44 -20.10 21.34
N ARG A 28 -41.85 -21.30 20.94
CA ARG A 28 -41.21 -22.55 21.42
C ARG A 28 -39.75 -22.55 20.99
N PRO A 29 -38.76 -22.95 21.83
CA PRO A 29 -37.38 -23.03 21.43
C PRO A 29 -37.21 -24.11 20.37
N VAL A 30 -36.84 -23.68 19.17
CA VAL A 30 -36.50 -24.57 18.05
C VAL A 30 -35.13 -25.16 18.29
N SER A 31 -35.03 -26.50 18.34
CA SER A 31 -33.74 -27.17 18.53
C SER A 31 -32.84 -26.96 17.31
N ARG A 32 -31.49 -26.93 17.52
CA ARG A 32 -30.48 -26.79 16.45
C ARG A 32 -30.72 -27.77 15.29
N ARG A 33 -31.24 -28.98 15.59
CA ARG A 33 -31.54 -30.01 14.60
C ARG A 33 -32.75 -29.63 13.72
N GLN A 34 -33.75 -28.95 14.25
CA GLN A 34 -34.92 -28.48 13.51
C GLN A 34 -34.58 -27.27 12.61
N ALA A 35 -33.67 -26.39 13.06
CA ALA A 35 -33.19 -25.28 12.25
C ALA A 35 -32.38 -25.77 11.03
N LEU A 36 -31.55 -26.81 11.20
CA LEU A 36 -30.78 -27.41 10.11
C LEU A 36 -31.65 -28.19 9.10
N MET A 37 -32.74 -28.84 9.56
CA MET A 37 -33.70 -29.53 8.68
C MET A 37 -34.55 -28.51 7.86
N ALA A 38 -34.85 -27.34 8.41
CA ALA A 38 -35.58 -26.30 7.69
C ALA A 38 -34.72 -25.66 6.56
N LEU A 39 -33.40 -25.56 6.75
CA LEU A 39 -32.48 -25.10 5.71
C LEU A 39 -32.26 -26.14 4.59
N ALA A 40 -32.35 -27.41 4.90
CA ALA A 40 -32.24 -28.49 3.87
C ALA A 40 -33.50 -28.62 3.01
N ALA A 41 -34.68 -28.23 3.52
CA ALA A 41 -35.96 -28.33 2.79
C ALA A 41 -36.18 -27.12 1.81
N ALA A 42 -35.46 -26.03 1.97
CA ALA A 42 -35.55 -24.86 1.09
C ALA A 42 -34.68 -24.98 -0.17
N GLY A 43 -33.83 -26.00 -0.24
CA GLY A 43 -32.85 -26.19 -1.34
C GLY A 43 -33.32 -26.98 -2.53
N SER A 44 -34.57 -27.56 -2.56
CA SER A 44 -34.98 -28.55 -3.58
C SER A 44 -36.12 -28.12 -4.49
N ALA A 45 -36.42 -26.83 -4.63
CA ALA A 45 -37.51 -26.37 -5.49
C ALA A 45 -37.07 -25.29 -6.53
N LEU A 46 -35.90 -25.43 -7.14
CA LEU A 46 -35.50 -24.64 -8.31
C LEU A 46 -34.69 -25.47 -9.30
N ALA A 47 -35.33 -26.52 -9.86
CA ALA A 47 -34.85 -27.20 -11.03
C ALA A 47 -35.92 -27.10 -12.09
N ALA A 48 -35.77 -26.20 -13.04
CA ALA A 48 -36.18 -26.23 -14.46
C ALA A 48 -36.49 -24.82 -14.97
N GLY A 49 -35.49 -24.16 -15.52
CA GLY A 49 -35.63 -23.05 -16.45
C GLY A 49 -34.27 -22.75 -17.06
N PRO A 50 -34.11 -22.80 -18.42
CA PRO A 50 -32.87 -22.41 -19.06
C PRO A 50 -32.79 -20.86 -19.07
N LEU A 51 -32.40 -20.29 -17.98
CA LEU A 51 -31.90 -18.94 -17.97
C LEU A 51 -30.43 -19.00 -18.30
N LEU A 52 -30.13 -18.80 -19.59
CA LEU A 52 -28.88 -18.19 -20.02
C LEU A 52 -28.76 -16.80 -19.36
N GLY A 53 -28.54 -16.81 -18.07
CA GLY A 53 -28.01 -15.68 -17.34
C GLY A 53 -26.55 -15.60 -17.76
N THR A 54 -26.25 -14.75 -18.74
CA THR A 54 -24.95 -14.13 -18.84
C THR A 54 -24.57 -13.68 -17.42
N LEU A 55 -23.67 -14.44 -16.78
CA LEU A 55 -22.88 -13.92 -15.70
C LEU A 55 -22.22 -12.67 -16.30
N ALA A 56 -22.87 -11.53 -16.12
CA ALA A 56 -22.21 -10.27 -16.25
C ALA A 56 -21.08 -10.32 -15.23
N ARG A 57 -19.93 -10.78 -15.70
CA ARG A 57 -18.65 -10.56 -15.08
C ARG A 57 -18.71 -9.05 -14.80
N ALA A 58 -18.76 -8.66 -13.55
CA ALA A 58 -18.55 -7.30 -13.16
C ALA A 58 -17.20 -6.93 -13.80
N GLN A 59 -17.27 -6.32 -14.97
CA GLN A 59 -16.13 -5.64 -15.55
C GLN A 59 -15.87 -4.54 -14.56
N ASP A 60 -14.80 -4.70 -13.81
CA ASP A 60 -14.25 -3.65 -12.99
C ASP A 60 -14.22 -2.40 -13.86
N ALA A 61 -14.87 -1.36 -13.35
CA ALA A 61 -14.92 -0.04 -13.98
C ALA A 61 -13.53 0.62 -13.86
N SER A 62 -12.52 -0.02 -14.43
CA SER A 62 -11.13 0.44 -14.50
C SER A 62 -10.76 0.96 -15.90
N ASP A 63 -11.77 1.21 -16.73
CA ASP A 63 -11.57 1.76 -18.08
C ASP A 63 -11.59 3.31 -18.09
N ALA A 64 -11.19 3.92 -16.98
CA ALA A 64 -10.77 5.31 -16.99
C ALA A 64 -9.37 5.33 -17.61
N THR A 65 -9.29 5.76 -18.87
CA THR A 65 -8.02 6.03 -19.56
C THR A 65 -7.10 6.80 -18.62
N ASP A 66 -5.93 6.22 -18.33
CA ASP A 66 -4.94 6.83 -17.46
C ASP A 66 -4.58 8.22 -18.03
N PRO A 67 -4.76 9.31 -17.28
CA PRO A 67 -4.53 10.65 -17.78
C PRO A 67 -3.06 10.91 -18.14
N THR A 68 -2.13 10.07 -17.69
CA THR A 68 -0.70 10.18 -18.00
C THR A 68 -0.34 9.52 -19.33
N HIS A 69 -1.15 8.55 -19.79
CA HIS A 69 -0.94 7.80 -21.04
C HIS A 69 -2.22 7.69 -21.88
N PRO A 70 -2.73 8.80 -22.41
CA PRO A 70 -4.00 8.80 -23.14
C PRO A 70 -3.91 7.94 -24.41
N GLY A 71 -4.81 6.94 -24.52
CA GLY A 71 -4.92 6.09 -25.69
C GLY A 71 -3.90 4.94 -25.77
N GLN A 72 -3.09 4.71 -24.76
CA GLN A 72 -2.21 3.54 -24.68
C GLN A 72 -2.90 2.38 -23.95
N GLU A 73 -2.69 1.16 -24.43
CA GLU A 73 -3.16 -0.05 -23.79
C GLU A 73 -2.17 -0.48 -22.69
N ALA A 74 -2.68 -0.69 -21.48
CA ALA A 74 -1.86 -1.16 -20.38
C ALA A 74 -1.44 -2.62 -20.58
N LEU A 75 -0.23 -2.98 -20.14
CA LEU A 75 0.25 -4.35 -20.09
C LEU A 75 -0.69 -5.23 -19.23
N PRO A 76 -0.73 -6.55 -19.47
CA PRO A 76 -1.45 -7.47 -18.60
C PRO A 76 -0.92 -7.39 -17.16
N PRO A 77 -1.73 -7.77 -16.15
CA PRO A 77 -1.31 -7.77 -14.76
C PRO A 77 0.01 -8.53 -14.55
N ARG A 78 0.90 -7.97 -13.73
CA ARG A 78 2.24 -8.49 -13.46
C ARG A 78 2.57 -8.40 -11.98
N ARG A 79 3.49 -9.23 -11.52
CA ARG A 79 3.99 -9.19 -10.14
C ARG A 79 5.27 -8.36 -10.06
N TRP A 80 5.09 -7.06 -9.92
CA TRP A 80 6.21 -6.12 -9.86
C TRP A 80 7.07 -6.28 -8.61
N ALA A 81 8.37 -6.11 -8.79
CA ALA A 81 9.39 -6.12 -7.75
C ALA A 81 10.42 -5.03 -8.01
N MET A 82 11.16 -4.65 -6.98
CA MET A 82 12.29 -3.73 -7.11
C MET A 82 13.53 -4.34 -6.48
N VAL A 83 14.69 -4.16 -7.09
CA VAL A 83 15.98 -4.50 -6.48
C VAL A 83 16.83 -3.25 -6.43
N ILE A 84 17.46 -2.99 -5.29
CA ILE A 84 18.35 -1.85 -5.09
C ILE A 84 19.74 -2.40 -4.75
N ASP A 85 20.71 -2.13 -5.63
CA ASP A 85 22.10 -2.52 -5.43
C ASP A 85 22.83 -1.44 -4.62
N LEU A 86 23.01 -1.70 -3.33
CA LEU A 86 23.67 -0.76 -2.42
C LEU A 86 25.15 -0.54 -2.75
N ARG A 87 25.78 -1.48 -3.45
CA ARG A 87 27.19 -1.34 -3.90
C ARG A 87 27.38 -0.21 -4.90
N ARG A 88 26.31 0.08 -5.67
CA ARG A 88 26.29 1.14 -6.68
C ARG A 88 25.78 2.47 -6.15
N CYS A 89 25.03 2.48 -5.05
CA CYS A 89 24.39 3.70 -4.54
C CYS A 89 25.39 4.64 -3.86
N ASP A 90 25.64 5.80 -4.45
CA ASP A 90 26.50 6.86 -3.93
C ASP A 90 25.81 7.88 -3.01
N GLY A 91 24.46 7.74 -2.82
CA GLY A 91 23.69 8.63 -1.98
C GLY A 91 23.35 10.00 -2.59
N CYS A 92 23.47 10.18 -3.90
CA CYS A 92 23.29 11.46 -4.60
C CYS A 92 21.87 12.06 -4.52
N LYS A 93 20.86 11.31 -4.07
CA LYS A 93 19.45 11.70 -3.90
C LYS A 93 18.71 12.10 -5.20
N LYS A 94 19.27 11.91 -6.37
CA LYS A 94 18.57 12.18 -7.65
C LYS A 94 17.26 11.42 -7.78
N CYS A 95 17.19 10.20 -7.27
CA CYS A 95 15.96 9.40 -7.19
C CYS A 95 14.87 10.09 -6.34
N THR A 96 15.24 10.71 -5.21
CA THR A 96 14.32 11.49 -4.35
C THR A 96 13.82 12.73 -5.08
N GLU A 97 14.73 13.51 -5.66
CA GLU A 97 14.41 14.75 -6.39
C GLU A 97 13.49 14.48 -7.58
N ALA A 98 13.78 13.45 -8.38
CA ALA A 98 12.95 13.07 -9.51
C ALA A 98 11.54 12.61 -9.06
N CYS A 99 11.47 11.80 -8.00
CA CYS A 99 10.19 11.38 -7.43
C CYS A 99 9.36 12.57 -6.95
N GLN A 100 9.98 13.51 -6.22
CA GLN A 100 9.30 14.73 -5.74
C GLN A 100 8.81 15.60 -6.89
N ALA A 101 9.66 15.84 -7.89
CA ALA A 101 9.32 16.68 -9.04
C ALA A 101 8.19 16.09 -9.88
N LYS A 102 8.24 14.80 -10.18
CA LYS A 102 7.30 14.12 -11.09
C LYS A 102 5.97 13.78 -10.43
N HIS A 103 5.95 13.55 -9.12
CA HIS A 103 4.73 13.32 -8.32
C HIS A 103 4.20 14.60 -7.65
N TYR A 104 4.83 15.75 -7.90
CA TYR A 104 4.42 17.04 -7.32
C TYR A 104 4.35 17.02 -5.79
N LEU A 105 5.31 16.34 -5.16
CA LEU A 105 5.36 16.19 -3.71
C LEU A 105 5.94 17.46 -3.07
N PRO A 106 5.48 17.80 -1.86
CA PRO A 106 6.11 18.85 -1.09
C PRO A 106 7.51 18.40 -0.63
N PRO A 107 8.47 19.35 -0.40
CA PRO A 107 9.85 19.03 -0.06
C PRO A 107 10.02 18.14 1.19
N GLU A 108 9.07 18.20 2.11
CA GLU A 108 9.05 17.41 3.34
C GLU A 108 8.58 15.95 3.13
N GLN A 109 8.11 15.60 1.94
CA GLN A 109 7.68 14.24 1.58
C GLN A 109 8.67 13.60 0.62
N GLU A 110 9.39 12.62 1.10
CA GLU A 110 10.34 11.83 0.31
C GLU A 110 9.82 10.39 0.17
N TRP A 111 9.06 10.11 -0.90
CA TRP A 111 8.52 8.75 -1.12
C TRP A 111 9.61 7.69 -1.36
N ILE A 112 10.77 8.11 -1.86
CA ILE A 112 12.03 7.38 -1.77
C ILE A 112 13.01 8.27 -1.02
N LYS A 113 13.44 7.83 0.15
CA LYS A 113 14.31 8.58 1.04
C LYS A 113 15.66 7.87 1.14
N VAL A 114 16.73 8.61 0.89
CA VAL A 114 18.08 8.08 0.99
C VAL A 114 18.61 8.35 2.39
N TYR A 115 18.90 7.29 3.12
CA TYR A 115 19.53 7.33 4.44
C TYR A 115 21.01 7.09 4.30
N THR A 116 21.83 7.84 5.02
CA THR A 116 23.24 7.51 5.23
C THR A 116 23.32 6.72 6.53
N VAL A 117 23.86 5.52 6.44
CA VAL A 117 24.01 4.58 7.54
C VAL A 117 25.50 4.30 7.71
N ARG A 118 25.92 4.01 8.93
CA ARG A 118 27.28 3.61 9.24
C ARG A 118 27.26 2.19 9.76
N ASP A 119 28.07 1.33 9.15
CA ASP A 119 28.22 -0.05 9.59
C ASP A 119 29.03 -0.15 10.90
N ARG A 120 29.17 -1.36 11.44
CA ARG A 120 29.93 -1.62 12.67
C ARG A 120 31.43 -1.31 12.53
N THR A 121 31.95 -1.26 11.31
CA THR A 121 33.36 -0.94 11.01
C THR A 121 33.59 0.56 10.85
N GLY A 122 32.51 1.37 10.83
CA GLY A 122 32.55 2.81 10.66
C GLY A 122 32.47 3.27 9.20
N VAL A 123 32.26 2.36 8.25
CA VAL A 123 32.08 2.68 6.84
C VAL A 123 30.66 3.23 6.62
N GLU A 124 30.57 4.38 5.94
CA GLU A 124 29.30 5.00 5.58
C GLU A 124 28.83 4.47 4.22
N PHE A 125 27.56 4.13 4.14
CA PHE A 125 26.89 3.74 2.91
C PHE A 125 25.47 4.30 2.85
N SER A 126 24.87 4.31 1.67
CA SER A 126 23.58 4.95 1.44
C SER A 126 22.51 3.93 1.12
N ILE A 127 21.34 4.05 1.77
CA ILE A 127 20.19 3.17 1.56
C ILE A 127 18.98 3.99 1.09
N PRO A 128 18.59 3.87 -0.17
CA PRO A 128 17.31 4.36 -0.66
C PRO A 128 16.17 3.49 -0.08
N ARG A 129 15.29 4.08 0.72
CA ARG A 129 14.15 3.38 1.33
C ARG A 129 12.84 3.99 0.84
N LEU A 130 11.93 3.13 0.42
CA LEU A 130 10.61 3.48 -0.13
C LEU A 130 9.54 2.54 0.43
N CYS A 131 8.29 2.64 -0.08
CA CYS A 131 7.27 1.66 0.25
C CYS A 131 7.67 0.27 -0.28
N MET A 132 7.62 -0.74 0.58
CA MET A 132 8.02 -2.11 0.24
C MET A 132 6.97 -2.88 -0.57
N HIS A 133 5.78 -2.32 -0.82
CA HIS A 133 4.67 -2.97 -1.52
C HIS A 133 4.47 -4.42 -1.06
N CYS A 134 4.38 -4.61 0.26
CA CYS A 134 4.31 -5.91 0.93
C CYS A 134 3.14 -6.76 0.40
N GLU A 135 3.35 -8.07 0.22
CA GLU A 135 2.27 -9.02 -0.12
C GLU A 135 1.29 -9.15 1.06
N ASP A 136 1.82 -9.29 2.28
CA ASP A 136 1.06 -9.30 3.53
C ASP A 136 1.14 -7.91 4.17
N ALA A 137 0.42 -6.94 3.58
CA ALA A 137 0.52 -5.53 3.94
C ALA A 137 -0.27 -5.16 5.19
N PRO A 138 0.35 -4.90 6.37
CA PRO A 138 -0.38 -4.56 7.59
C PRO A 138 -1.16 -3.26 7.46
N CYS A 139 -0.69 -2.34 6.63
CA CYS A 139 -1.35 -1.06 6.37
C CYS A 139 -2.67 -1.20 5.58
N VAL A 140 -2.88 -2.30 4.84
CA VAL A 140 -4.16 -2.63 4.22
C VAL A 140 -5.14 -3.15 5.26
N LEU A 141 -4.67 -4.05 6.13
CA LEU A 141 -5.51 -4.69 7.15
C LEU A 141 -6.12 -3.70 8.16
N VAL A 142 -5.39 -2.63 8.51
CA VAL A 142 -5.85 -1.64 9.49
C VAL A 142 -6.68 -0.50 8.89
N CYS A 143 -6.93 -0.49 7.58
CA CYS A 143 -7.68 0.60 6.95
C CYS A 143 -9.19 0.41 7.14
N PRO A 144 -9.87 1.24 7.97
CA PRO A 144 -11.29 1.03 8.32
C PRO A 144 -12.25 1.30 7.14
N VAL A 145 -11.78 2.04 6.14
CA VAL A 145 -12.58 2.43 4.96
C VAL A 145 -12.06 1.80 3.66
N THR A 146 -11.14 0.83 3.75
CA THR A 146 -10.51 0.16 2.60
C THR A 146 -9.89 1.11 1.56
N ALA A 147 -9.56 2.34 1.98
CA ALA A 147 -8.86 3.30 1.11
C ALA A 147 -7.44 2.82 0.75
N THR A 148 -6.76 2.07 1.65
CA THR A 148 -5.53 1.36 1.32
C THR A 148 -5.90 -0.04 0.87
N PHE A 149 -5.48 -0.43 -0.32
CA PHE A 149 -5.83 -1.71 -0.94
C PHE A 149 -4.67 -2.27 -1.74
N VAL A 150 -4.78 -3.52 -2.16
CA VAL A 150 -3.87 -4.18 -3.10
C VAL A 150 -4.55 -4.17 -4.47
N ASP A 151 -3.85 -3.68 -5.48
CA ASP A 151 -4.36 -3.66 -6.86
C ASP A 151 -4.18 -5.01 -7.57
N ARG A 152 -4.57 -5.07 -8.84
CA ARG A 152 -4.46 -6.29 -9.67
C ARG A 152 -3.01 -6.76 -9.90
N ASP A 153 -2.04 -5.83 -9.81
CA ASP A 153 -0.61 -6.10 -9.97
C ASP A 153 0.06 -6.45 -8.62
N GLY A 154 -0.77 -6.55 -7.56
CA GLY A 154 -0.34 -6.83 -6.19
C GLY A 154 0.38 -5.66 -5.54
N LEU A 155 0.26 -4.46 -6.07
CA LEU A 155 0.84 -3.25 -5.49
C LEU A 155 -0.11 -2.66 -4.44
N VAL A 156 0.46 -2.19 -3.35
CA VAL A 156 -0.32 -1.50 -2.33
C VAL A 156 -0.53 -0.06 -2.76
N LEU A 157 -1.77 0.36 -2.93
CA LEU A 157 -2.17 1.71 -3.33
C LEU A 157 -3.05 2.38 -2.26
N VAL A 158 -3.33 3.67 -2.45
CA VAL A 158 -4.23 4.45 -1.59
C VAL A 158 -5.20 5.25 -2.47
N ASP A 159 -6.47 4.98 -2.29
CA ASP A 159 -7.56 5.79 -2.85
C ASP A 159 -7.78 7.00 -1.92
N GLN A 160 -7.32 8.17 -2.35
CA GLN A 160 -7.41 9.38 -1.53
C GLN A 160 -8.83 9.92 -1.43
N ASP A 161 -9.72 9.58 -2.37
CA ASP A 161 -11.13 9.96 -2.31
C ASP A 161 -11.89 9.20 -1.19
N LYS A 162 -11.43 7.99 -0.86
CA LYS A 162 -11.94 7.19 0.26
C LYS A 162 -11.21 7.43 1.59
N CYS A 163 -10.00 8.00 1.53
CA CYS A 163 -9.16 8.15 2.71
C CYS A 163 -9.71 9.18 3.69
N ILE A 164 -10.01 8.77 4.92
CA ILE A 164 -10.51 9.64 6.00
C ILE A 164 -9.38 10.24 6.87
N GLY A 165 -8.12 9.99 6.53
CA GLY A 165 -6.98 10.56 7.24
C GLY A 165 -6.74 10.05 8.66
N CYS A 166 -7.26 8.90 9.04
CA CYS A 166 -7.12 8.35 10.40
C CYS A 166 -5.69 7.96 10.80
N ARG A 167 -4.76 7.85 9.82
CA ARG A 167 -3.33 7.55 9.98
C ARG A 167 -3.00 6.18 10.59
N LEU A 168 -3.95 5.30 10.81
CA LEU A 168 -3.69 3.94 11.31
C LEU A 168 -2.68 3.19 10.43
N CYS A 169 -2.76 3.36 9.11
CA CYS A 169 -1.84 2.74 8.16
C CYS A 169 -0.40 3.28 8.27
N MET A 170 -0.19 4.49 8.82
CA MET A 170 1.14 5.01 9.12
C MET A 170 1.72 4.32 10.36
N ALA A 171 0.92 4.18 11.42
CA ALA A 171 1.32 3.49 12.65
C ALA A 171 1.60 1.99 12.41
N ALA A 172 0.86 1.35 11.49
CA ALA A 172 1.02 -0.07 11.17
C ALA A 172 2.19 -0.35 10.21
N CYS A 173 2.75 0.65 9.54
CA CYS A 173 3.82 0.46 8.58
C CYS A 173 5.19 0.34 9.28
N PRO A 174 5.85 -0.83 9.29
CA PRO A 174 7.14 -0.97 9.96
C PRO A 174 8.29 -0.28 9.21
N TYR A 175 8.02 0.17 7.98
CA TYR A 175 9.00 0.83 7.11
C TYR A 175 8.87 2.36 7.09
N GLU A 176 7.93 2.94 7.83
CA GLU A 176 7.67 4.40 7.89
C GLU A 176 7.50 5.05 6.50
N ALA A 177 6.97 4.27 5.53
CA ALA A 177 6.91 4.67 4.13
C ALA A 177 5.61 5.39 3.76
N ARG A 178 4.96 6.05 4.73
CA ARG A 178 3.70 6.75 4.52
C ARG A 178 3.77 8.16 5.08
N TYR A 179 3.17 9.10 4.34
CA TYR A 179 3.18 10.52 4.65
C TYR A 179 1.76 11.03 4.76
N PHE A 180 1.49 11.92 5.70
CA PHE A 180 0.20 12.57 5.84
C PHE A 180 0.23 13.96 5.21
N ASN A 181 -0.78 14.27 4.41
CA ASN A 181 -0.94 15.54 3.72
C ASN A 181 -1.59 16.57 4.64
N TRP A 182 -0.79 17.28 5.42
CA TRP A 182 -1.27 18.27 6.40
C TRP A 182 -1.87 19.51 5.76
N THR A 183 -1.34 19.90 4.61
CA THR A 183 -1.72 21.12 3.90
C THR A 183 -2.07 20.79 2.45
N GLU A 184 -2.75 21.71 1.79
CA GLU A 184 -2.90 21.61 0.34
C GLU A 184 -1.53 21.61 -0.35
N PRO A 185 -1.33 20.79 -1.41
CA PRO A 185 -0.09 20.75 -2.16
C PRO A 185 0.16 22.09 -2.86
N LYS A 186 1.34 22.65 -2.61
CA LYS A 186 1.77 23.90 -3.27
C LYS A 186 2.11 23.70 -4.73
N THR A 187 2.61 22.51 -5.06
CA THR A 187 2.96 22.09 -6.42
C THR A 187 1.81 21.26 -6.99
N LYS A 188 1.37 21.60 -8.21
CA LYS A 188 0.30 20.87 -8.91
C LYS A 188 0.76 20.57 -10.33
N PRO A 189 0.26 19.51 -10.96
CA PRO A 189 0.48 19.28 -12.38
C PRO A 189 0.11 20.51 -13.22
N PRO A 190 0.83 20.79 -14.31
CA PRO A 190 0.57 21.97 -15.16
C PRO A 190 -0.79 21.92 -15.84
N LEU A 191 -1.33 20.72 -16.07
CA LEU A 191 -2.68 20.50 -16.58
C LEU A 191 -3.56 19.93 -15.45
N PRO A 192 -4.87 20.23 -15.46
CA PRO A 192 -5.79 19.65 -14.49
C PRO A 192 -5.92 18.15 -14.75
N VAL A 193 -5.16 17.37 -13.99
CA VAL A 193 -5.23 15.90 -14.01
C VAL A 193 -6.08 15.48 -12.81
N LYS A 194 -7.03 14.58 -13.04
CA LYS A 194 -7.76 13.94 -11.93
C LYS A 194 -6.82 12.96 -11.24
N ALA A 195 -6.63 13.16 -9.95
CA ALA A 195 -5.85 12.21 -9.15
C ALA A 195 -6.52 10.82 -9.15
N THR A 196 -5.72 9.79 -9.33
CA THR A 196 -6.14 8.38 -9.26
C THR A 196 -5.27 7.66 -8.23
N PRO A 197 -5.66 6.48 -7.72
CA PRO A 197 -4.80 5.71 -6.82
C PRO A 197 -3.43 5.38 -7.41
N GLU A 198 -3.33 5.23 -8.73
CA GLU A 198 -2.10 4.94 -9.46
C GLU A 198 -1.24 6.19 -9.66
N PHE A 199 -1.87 7.35 -9.87
CA PHE A 199 -1.22 8.66 -9.96
C PHE A 199 -1.92 9.66 -9.03
N PRO A 200 -1.66 9.61 -7.72
CA PRO A 200 -2.34 10.45 -6.74
C PRO A 200 -1.77 11.88 -6.71
N SER A 201 -1.84 12.57 -7.86
CA SER A 201 -1.35 13.96 -8.02
C SER A 201 -2.41 14.84 -8.68
N PRO A 202 -2.73 16.00 -8.07
CA PRO A 202 -2.15 16.52 -6.82
C PRO A 202 -2.63 15.74 -5.58
N GLN A 203 -1.75 15.65 -4.57
CA GLN A 203 -2.11 15.03 -3.29
C GLN A 203 -3.28 15.78 -2.64
N GLN A 204 -4.19 15.04 -1.97
CA GLN A 204 -5.33 15.65 -1.28
C GLN A 204 -5.01 15.94 0.19
N GLN A 205 -5.28 17.16 0.66
CA GLN A 205 -5.15 17.50 2.07
C GLN A 205 -6.00 16.57 2.95
N GLY A 206 -5.47 16.20 4.11
CA GLY A 206 -6.16 15.32 5.06
C GLY A 206 -6.07 13.83 4.73
N THR A 207 -5.33 13.44 3.70
CA THR A 207 -5.15 12.05 3.28
C THR A 207 -3.73 11.54 3.48
N VAL A 208 -3.49 10.26 3.23
CA VAL A 208 -2.17 9.64 3.29
C VAL A 208 -1.65 9.39 1.88
N GLY A 209 -0.38 9.79 1.63
CA GLY A 209 0.38 9.48 0.43
C GLY A 209 1.52 8.49 0.69
N LYS A 210 2.00 7.83 -0.36
CA LYS A 210 3.16 6.94 -0.34
C LYS A 210 3.63 6.62 -1.76
N CYS A 211 4.81 6.04 -1.91
CA CYS A 211 5.30 5.53 -3.18
C CYS A 211 4.28 4.57 -3.83
N VAL A 212 3.98 4.79 -5.10
CA VAL A 212 3.07 3.98 -5.93
C VAL A 212 3.81 3.07 -6.91
N LEU A 213 5.12 2.91 -6.74
CA LEU A 213 6.04 2.20 -7.66
C LEU A 213 5.95 2.71 -9.12
N CYS A 214 5.49 3.94 -9.32
CA CYS A 214 5.19 4.52 -10.63
C CYS A 214 4.35 3.57 -11.51
N VAL A 215 3.32 2.91 -10.92
CA VAL A 215 2.48 1.95 -11.64
C VAL A 215 1.85 2.55 -12.91
N HIS A 216 1.58 3.84 -12.91
CA HIS A 216 1.12 4.60 -14.06
C HIS A 216 2.13 4.64 -15.23
N ASN A 217 3.41 4.40 -14.99
CA ASN A 217 4.46 4.26 -16.03
C ASN A 217 4.71 2.79 -16.36
N ILE A 218 4.99 1.96 -15.34
CA ILE A 218 5.45 0.59 -15.56
C ILE A 218 4.43 -0.29 -16.30
N LYS A 219 3.14 -0.06 -16.11
CA LYS A 219 2.09 -0.77 -16.85
C LYS A 219 2.02 -0.41 -18.34
N TYR A 220 2.73 0.63 -18.77
CA TYR A 220 2.90 1.00 -20.17
C TYR A 220 4.32 0.73 -20.70
N GLY A 221 5.15 0.04 -19.91
CA GLY A 221 6.52 -0.31 -20.28
C GLY A 221 7.54 0.82 -20.08
N GLU A 222 7.16 1.87 -19.35
CA GLU A 222 8.05 2.97 -19.01
C GLU A 222 8.72 2.73 -17.65
N LEU A 223 9.87 3.35 -17.43
CA LEU A 223 10.62 3.19 -16.19
C LEU A 223 10.05 4.05 -15.04
N PRO A 224 10.17 3.58 -13.77
CA PRO A 224 9.93 4.42 -12.62
C PRO A 224 10.84 5.64 -12.61
N TYR A 225 10.32 6.82 -12.25
CA TYR A 225 11.08 8.07 -12.24
C TYR A 225 12.35 8.03 -11.39
N CYS A 226 12.33 7.31 -10.26
CA CYS A 226 13.51 7.16 -9.40
C CYS A 226 14.59 6.29 -10.05
N LEU A 227 14.21 5.32 -10.86
CA LEU A 227 15.12 4.47 -11.62
C LEU A 227 15.71 5.24 -12.80
N ASP A 228 14.86 5.88 -13.60
CA ASP A 228 15.27 6.68 -14.76
C ASP A 228 16.26 7.79 -14.38
N ALA A 229 16.11 8.38 -13.19
CA ALA A 229 17.02 9.40 -12.68
C ALA A 229 18.28 8.86 -12.00
N CYS A 230 18.42 7.53 -11.85
CA CYS A 230 19.54 6.94 -11.13
C CYS A 230 20.80 6.87 -12.00
N THR A 231 21.70 7.83 -11.82
CA THR A 231 22.96 7.89 -12.60
C THR A 231 23.97 6.80 -12.26
N MET A 232 23.73 6.05 -11.19
CA MET A 232 24.58 4.94 -10.75
C MET A 232 24.01 3.57 -11.16
N ASP A 233 22.89 3.54 -11.88
CA ASP A 233 22.19 2.31 -12.30
C ASP A 233 21.94 1.32 -11.15
N ALA A 234 21.73 1.86 -9.94
CA ALA A 234 21.59 1.09 -8.71
C ALA A 234 20.19 0.51 -8.49
N ILE A 235 19.16 1.00 -9.19
CA ILE A 235 17.74 0.64 -8.99
C ILE A 235 17.27 -0.19 -10.18
N TYR A 236 16.67 -1.35 -9.92
CA TYR A 236 16.08 -2.24 -10.92
C TYR A 236 14.59 -2.38 -10.67
N ILE A 237 13.79 -2.35 -11.73
CA ILE A 237 12.40 -2.79 -11.72
C ILE A 237 12.32 -4.18 -12.34
N GLY A 238 11.59 -5.08 -11.71
CA GLY A 238 11.47 -6.47 -12.14
C GLY A 238 10.03 -6.97 -12.17
N ASP A 239 9.84 -8.03 -12.92
CA ASP A 239 8.61 -8.83 -12.98
C ASP A 239 8.93 -10.24 -12.46
N LEU A 240 8.31 -10.60 -11.34
CA LEU A 240 8.50 -11.91 -10.68
C LEU A 240 7.96 -13.07 -11.52
N ASP A 241 6.94 -12.83 -12.35
CA ASP A 241 6.33 -13.88 -13.16
C ASP A 241 7.14 -14.12 -14.46
N ALA A 242 7.69 -13.05 -15.03
CA ALA A 242 8.56 -13.13 -16.20
C ALA A 242 10.02 -13.45 -15.83
N ASP A 243 10.38 -13.40 -14.54
CA ASP A 243 11.74 -13.60 -14.01
C ASP A 243 12.78 -12.69 -14.66
N ILE A 244 12.44 -11.42 -14.88
CA ILE A 244 13.35 -10.42 -15.45
C ILE A 244 13.36 -9.14 -14.61
N ALA A 245 14.49 -8.44 -14.63
CA ALA A 245 14.60 -7.09 -14.06
C ALA A 245 15.54 -6.23 -14.93
N THR A 246 15.28 -4.92 -14.91
CA THR A 246 16.10 -3.95 -15.65
C THR A 246 16.32 -2.67 -14.85
N ASN A 247 17.48 -2.05 -15.05
CA ASN A 247 17.80 -0.71 -14.57
C ASN A 247 17.78 0.34 -15.72
N GLY A 248 17.26 -0.06 -16.89
CA GLY A 248 17.25 0.78 -18.09
C GLY A 248 18.50 0.63 -18.96
N THR A 249 19.64 0.26 -18.38
CA THR A 249 20.93 0.05 -19.08
C THR A 249 21.17 -1.43 -19.38
N GLU A 250 20.85 -2.29 -18.41
CA GLU A 250 21.00 -3.74 -18.52
C GLU A 250 19.70 -4.45 -18.11
N THR A 251 19.56 -5.69 -18.57
CA THR A 251 18.46 -6.57 -18.18
C THR A 251 19.03 -7.87 -17.65
N VAL A 252 18.55 -8.29 -16.49
CA VAL A 252 19.04 -9.48 -15.77
C VAL A 252 17.91 -10.45 -15.49
N ARG A 253 18.26 -11.71 -15.24
CA ARG A 253 17.33 -12.71 -14.72
C ARG A 253 17.13 -12.48 -13.23
N LEU A 254 15.93 -12.10 -12.81
CA LEU A 254 15.64 -11.62 -11.47
C LEU A 254 15.98 -12.64 -10.37
N SER A 255 15.54 -13.90 -10.53
CA SER A 255 15.82 -14.97 -9.56
C SER A 255 17.30 -15.23 -9.36
N THR A 256 18.06 -15.28 -10.46
CA THR A 256 19.50 -15.45 -10.46
C THR A 256 20.18 -14.23 -9.83
N PHE A 257 19.78 -13.04 -10.21
CA PHE A 257 20.34 -11.79 -9.70
C PHE A 257 20.17 -11.64 -8.19
N ILE A 258 18.97 -11.99 -7.65
CA ILE A 258 18.69 -12.01 -6.21
C ILE A 258 19.58 -13.05 -5.51
N SER A 259 19.64 -14.29 -6.02
CA SER A 259 20.34 -15.38 -5.33
C SER A 259 21.87 -15.24 -5.37
N GLU A 260 22.45 -14.89 -6.50
CA GLU A 260 23.91 -14.75 -6.67
C GLU A 260 24.47 -13.56 -5.89
N ASN A 261 23.67 -12.52 -5.69
CA ASN A 261 24.08 -11.32 -4.96
C ASN A 261 23.64 -11.32 -3.49
N ASN A 262 23.09 -12.44 -2.97
CA ASN A 262 22.59 -12.54 -1.60
C ASN A 262 21.65 -11.38 -1.23
N ALA A 263 20.76 -11.01 -2.15
CA ALA A 263 19.83 -9.92 -1.92
C ALA A 263 18.88 -10.25 -0.78
N ILE A 264 18.66 -9.30 0.10
CA ILE A 264 17.84 -9.41 1.31
C ILE A 264 16.61 -8.51 1.24
N ARG A 265 15.62 -8.81 2.04
CA ARG A 265 14.45 -7.94 2.28
C ARG A 265 14.54 -7.34 3.67
N LEU A 266 14.24 -6.05 3.79
CA LEU A 266 14.27 -5.38 5.09
C LEU A 266 13.19 -5.93 6.02
N LYS A 267 13.55 -6.17 7.29
CA LYS A 267 12.63 -6.64 8.35
C LYS A 267 11.85 -7.90 7.95
N GLU A 268 12.55 -8.87 7.36
CA GLU A 268 11.94 -10.11 6.88
C GLU A 268 11.28 -10.92 8.01
N GLU A 269 11.79 -10.78 9.24
CA GLU A 269 11.28 -11.36 10.47
C GLU A 269 9.83 -10.95 10.79
N LEU A 270 9.37 -9.81 10.27
CA LEU A 270 7.98 -9.34 10.42
C LEU A 270 6.99 -10.03 9.48
N ASN A 271 7.48 -10.89 8.58
CA ASN A 271 6.68 -11.68 7.63
C ASN A 271 5.69 -10.85 6.79
N THR A 272 6.02 -9.60 6.51
CA THR A 272 5.20 -8.74 5.64
C THR A 272 5.42 -9.01 4.15
N LYS A 273 6.39 -9.83 3.81
CA LYS A 273 6.80 -10.22 2.44
C LYS A 273 7.03 -9.01 1.53
N PRO A 274 8.05 -8.18 1.81
CA PRO A 274 8.41 -7.05 0.96
C PRO A 274 8.67 -7.46 -0.48
N ARG A 275 8.31 -6.62 -1.45
CA ARG A 275 8.65 -6.78 -2.87
C ARG A 275 9.84 -5.92 -3.30
N VAL A 276 10.56 -5.36 -2.33
CA VAL A 276 11.80 -4.63 -2.54
C VAL A 276 12.94 -5.40 -1.92
N TRP A 277 13.93 -5.75 -2.73
CA TRP A 277 15.15 -6.43 -2.33
C TRP A 277 16.30 -5.45 -2.31
N TYR A 278 17.28 -5.71 -1.46
CA TYR A 278 18.51 -4.95 -1.35
C TYR A 278 19.69 -5.87 -1.53
N ILE A 279 20.61 -5.55 -2.45
CA ILE A 279 21.88 -6.24 -2.59
C ILE A 279 22.87 -5.54 -1.66
N PRO A 280 23.33 -6.21 -0.58
CA PRO A 280 24.33 -5.67 0.34
C PRO A 280 25.70 -5.63 -0.35
N GLY A 281 26.55 -4.71 0.02
CA GLY A 281 27.83 -4.58 -0.62
C GLY A 281 29.02 -4.35 0.30
N HIS A 282 28.70 -4.04 1.55
CA HIS A 282 29.70 -3.54 2.47
C HIS A 282 29.84 -4.40 3.72
N GLY A 283 29.31 -5.63 3.72
CA GLY A 283 29.35 -6.54 4.86
C GLY A 283 28.37 -6.15 5.99
N GLU A 284 27.34 -5.42 5.62
CA GLU A 284 26.36 -4.92 6.55
C GLU A 284 25.47 -6.03 7.10
N ASP A 285 25.45 -6.17 8.40
CA ASP A 285 24.27 -6.64 9.09
C ASP A 285 23.25 -5.50 9.06
N LEU A 286 22.32 -5.51 8.10
CA LEU A 286 21.25 -4.51 7.99
C LEU A 286 20.19 -4.77 9.08
N GLU A 287 20.62 -4.80 10.35
CA GLU A 287 19.72 -4.78 11.50
C GLU A 287 19.26 -3.33 11.73
N TRP A 288 17.96 -3.10 11.58
CA TRP A 288 17.29 -1.81 11.75
C TRP A 288 16.41 -1.79 13.00
#